data_e4556eb6057d2e76876f984eb6028a10
#
_entry.id   e4556eb6057d2e76876f984eb6028a10
#
_cell.length_a   1.000
_cell.length_b   1.000
_cell.length_c   1.000
_cell.angle_alpha   90.00
_cell.angle_beta   90.00
_cell.angle_gamma   90.00
#
_symmetry.space_group_name_H-M   'P 1'
#
loop_
_entity.id
_entity.type
_entity.pdbx_description
1 polymer ?
#
loop_
_entity_poly.entity_id
_entity_poly.type
_entity_poly.pdbx_seq_one_letter_code
_entity_poly.pdbx_strand_id
1 'polypeptide(L)' 'MKRYSKTIAQQCKYYEVEDIFEYMVETYINGNHSTFTRLFKELEKNARRLFIEYLLWEVNPQYHVEILKATI' A
#
# COMPACT_ATOMS: atom_id res chain seq x y z
N MET A 1 6.78 -19.65 2.37
CA MET A 1 6.71 -19.06 2.53
C MET A 1 5.99 -18.11 2.61
N LYS A 2 5.69 -17.56 3.31
CA LYS A 2 4.77 -16.65 3.55
C LYS A 2 5.35 -15.37 3.68
N ARG A 3 6.41 -15.00 3.09
CA ARG A 3 7.03 -13.71 3.20
C ARG A 3 6.16 -12.60 2.67
N TYR A 4 5.07 -12.95 2.04
CA TYR A 4 4.14 -11.97 1.49
C TYR A 4 2.87 -11.84 2.32
N SER A 5 2.97 -12.10 3.62
CA SER A 5 1.80 -12.03 4.49
C SER A 5 2.07 -11.12 5.69
N LYS A 6 2.58 -9.93 5.42
CA LYS A 6 2.90 -9.01 6.49
C LYS A 6 1.68 -8.23 6.94
N THR A 7 1.54 -8.09 8.26
CA THR A 7 0.52 -7.21 8.80
C THR A 7 0.95 -5.77 8.63
N ILE A 8 0.01 -4.85 8.86
CA ILE A 8 0.32 -3.43 8.77
C ILE A 8 1.47 -3.06 9.71
N ALA A 9 1.42 -3.56 10.95
CA ALA A 9 2.46 -3.25 11.92
C ALA A 9 3.83 -3.78 11.48
N GLN A 10 3.84 -4.99 10.93
CA GLN A 10 5.09 -5.58 10.46
C GLN A 10 5.67 -4.80 9.30
N GLN A 11 4.82 -4.33 8.39
CA GLN A 11 5.28 -3.57 7.25
C GLN A 11 5.83 -2.22 7.69
N CYS A 12 5.15 -1.55 8.62
CA CYS A 12 5.64 -0.28 9.14
C CYS A 12 7.01 -0.45 9.76
N LYS A 13 7.20 -1.51 10.53
CA LYS A 13 8.47 -1.75 11.20
C LYS A 13 9.56 -2.07 10.20
N TYR A 14 9.24 -2.88 9.21
CA TYR A 14 10.22 -3.30 8.22
C TYR A 14 10.76 -2.11 7.42
N TYR A 15 9.88 -1.21 7.03
CA TYR A 15 10.28 -0.05 6.25
C TYR A 15 10.57 1.18 7.10
N GLU A 16 10.45 1.05 8.41
CA GLU A 16 10.77 2.13 9.35
C GLU A 16 9.94 3.39 9.08
N VAL A 17 8.64 3.19 8.88
CA VAL A 17 7.71 4.30 8.67
C VAL A 17 6.58 4.21 9.69
N GLU A 18 5.98 5.36 9.98
CA GLU A 18 4.89 5.40 10.95
C GLU A 18 3.57 4.93 10.34
N ASP A 19 3.36 5.25 9.07
CA ASP A 19 2.12 4.91 8.39
C ASP A 19 2.45 4.32 7.03
N ILE A 20 2.35 3.00 6.94
CA ILE A 20 2.72 2.32 5.70
C ILE A 20 1.79 2.70 4.55
N PHE A 21 0.51 2.97 4.84
CA PHE A 21 -0.42 3.34 3.78
C PHE A 21 -0.04 4.68 3.17
N GLU A 22 0.29 5.66 4.01
CA GLU A 22 0.73 6.95 3.52
C GLU A 22 2.00 6.80 2.71
N TYR A 23 2.93 6.00 3.21
CA TYR A 23 4.18 5.75 2.51
C TYR A 23 3.94 5.13 1.13
N MET A 24 2.99 4.18 1.05
CA MET A 24 2.67 3.54 -0.22
C MET A 24 2.09 4.53 -1.22
N VAL A 25 1.18 5.38 -0.77
CA VAL A 25 0.57 6.37 -1.67
C VAL A 25 1.63 7.36 -2.16
N GLU A 26 2.48 7.82 -1.26
CA GLU A 26 3.54 8.74 -1.66
C GLU A 26 4.50 8.08 -2.66
N THR A 27 4.79 6.80 -2.45
CA THR A 27 5.66 6.06 -3.35
C THR A 27 5.06 6.03 -4.76
N TYR A 28 3.75 5.80 -4.84
CA TYR A 28 3.09 5.79 -6.14
C TYR A 28 3.10 7.17 -6.79
N ILE A 29 2.76 8.20 -6.02
CA ILE A 29 2.68 9.56 -6.55
C ILE A 29 4.04 10.03 -7.04
N ASN A 30 5.11 9.61 -6.38
CA ASN A 30 6.46 9.97 -6.78
C ASN A 30 6.97 9.20 -7.99
N GLY A 31 6.12 8.35 -8.57
CA GLY A 31 6.48 7.65 -9.79
C GLY A 31 7.09 6.27 -9.59
N ASN A 32 7.24 5.82 -8.34
CA ASN A 32 7.84 4.52 -8.06
C ASN A 32 6.78 3.43 -8.06
N HIS A 33 6.16 3.22 -9.22
CA HIS A 33 5.00 2.32 -9.31
C HIS A 33 5.36 0.86 -9.04
N SER A 34 6.51 0.41 -9.49
CA SER A 34 6.89 -0.98 -9.24
C SER A 34 7.15 -1.21 -7.75
N THR A 35 7.70 -0.23 -7.07
CA THR A 35 7.91 -0.33 -5.63
C THR A 35 6.56 -0.37 -4.91
N PHE A 36 5.61 0.45 -5.34
CA PHE A 36 4.27 0.43 -4.75
C PHE A 36 3.64 -0.95 -4.91
N THR A 37 3.72 -1.52 -6.10
CA THR A 37 3.13 -2.83 -6.35
C THR A 37 3.75 -3.89 -5.45
N ARG A 38 5.07 -3.83 -5.26
CA ARG A 38 5.72 -4.78 -4.38
C ARG A 38 5.27 -4.62 -2.94
N LEU A 39 5.16 -3.37 -2.48
CA LEU A 39 4.70 -3.12 -1.12
C LEU A 39 3.29 -3.67 -0.90
N PHE A 40 2.42 -3.48 -1.87
CA PHE A 40 1.06 -3.97 -1.76
C PHE A 40 1.02 -5.48 -1.71
N LYS A 41 1.82 -6.14 -2.55
CA LYS A 41 1.82 -7.59 -2.61
C LYS A 41 2.39 -8.22 -1.34
N GLU A 42 3.23 -7.50 -0.62
CA GLU A 42 3.79 -8.03 0.62
C GLU A 42 2.80 -7.99 1.78
N LEU A 43 1.72 -7.25 1.65
CA LEU A 43 0.73 -7.16 2.71
C LEU A 43 -0.14 -8.41 2.74
N GLU A 44 -0.57 -8.81 3.94
CA GLU A 44 -1.54 -9.88 4.07
C GLU A 44 -2.89 -9.43 3.51
N LYS A 45 -3.77 -10.40 3.30
CA LYS A 45 -5.05 -10.12 2.65
C LYS A 45 -5.88 -9.06 3.39
N ASN A 46 -5.96 -9.17 4.70
CA ASN A 46 -6.74 -8.23 5.48
C ASN A 46 -6.14 -6.82 5.40
N ALA A 47 -4.82 -6.73 5.42
CA ALA A 47 -4.16 -5.44 5.32
C ALA A 47 -4.38 -4.81 3.95
N ARG A 48 -4.43 -5.63 2.89
CA ARG A 48 -4.72 -5.11 1.55
C ARG A 48 -6.11 -4.48 1.50
N ARG A 49 -7.08 -5.13 2.14
CA ARG A 49 -8.43 -4.58 2.16
C ARG A 49 -8.46 -3.26 2.92
N LEU A 50 -7.75 -3.19 4.02
CA LEU A 50 -7.70 -1.96 4.79
C LEU A 50 -7.01 -0.85 4.01
N PHE A 51 -6.01 -1.19 3.19
CA PHE A 51 -5.39 -0.18 2.35
C PHE A 51 -6.39 0.37 1.33
N ILE A 52 -7.20 -0.49 0.73
CA ILE A 52 -8.19 -0.02 -0.23
C ILE A 52 -9.18 0.93 0.45
N GLU A 53 -9.61 0.61 1.68
CA GLU A 53 -10.48 1.50 2.42
C GLU A 53 -9.80 2.84 2.70
N TYR A 54 -8.53 2.79 3.08
CA TYR A 54 -7.78 4.01 3.30
C TYR A 54 -7.73 4.85 2.03
N LEU A 55 -7.47 4.20 0.90
CA LEU A 55 -7.41 4.88 -0.37
C LEU A 55 -8.70 5.62 -0.67
N LEU A 56 -9.83 4.96 -0.48
CA LEU A 56 -11.12 5.54 -0.82
C LEU A 56 -11.51 6.68 0.10
N TRP A 57 -11.08 6.64 1.37
CA TRP A 57 -11.49 7.62 2.36
C TRP A 57 -10.50 8.76 2.55
N GLU A 58 -9.20 8.49 2.42
CA GLU A 58 -8.19 9.46 2.78
C GLU A 58 -7.44 10.06 1.60
N VAL A 59 -7.49 9.42 0.44
CA VAL A 59 -6.71 9.85 -0.71
C VAL A 59 -7.58 10.58 -1.70
N ASN A 60 -7.02 11.62 -2.34
CA ASN A 60 -7.74 12.41 -3.33
C ASN A 60 -8.28 11.50 -4.43
N PRO A 61 -9.58 11.63 -4.77
CA PRO A 61 -10.19 10.75 -5.77
C PRO A 61 -9.48 10.70 -7.12
N GLN A 62 -8.75 11.74 -7.48
CA GLN A 62 -8.07 11.73 -8.77
C GLN A 62 -7.03 10.62 -8.87
N TYR A 63 -6.59 10.07 -7.75
CA TYR A 63 -5.61 8.98 -7.77
C TYR A 63 -6.22 7.60 -7.62
N HIS A 64 -7.52 7.52 -7.32
CA HIS A 64 -8.14 6.23 -6.97
C HIS A 64 -8.01 5.19 -8.07
N VAL A 65 -8.41 5.54 -9.28
CA VAL A 65 -8.43 4.57 -10.36
C VAL A 65 -7.04 4.07 -10.70
N GLU A 66 -6.09 4.97 -10.77
CA GLU A 66 -4.73 4.58 -11.14
C GLU A 66 -4.10 3.70 -10.10
N ILE A 67 -4.27 4.05 -8.82
CA ILE A 67 -3.68 3.24 -7.76
C ILE A 67 -4.36 1.88 -7.69
N LEU A 68 -5.69 1.84 -7.86
CA LEU A 68 -6.39 0.57 -7.86
C LEU A 68 -5.93 -0.33 -9.00
N LYS A 69 -5.65 0.24 -10.16
CA LYS A 69 -5.13 -0.55 -11.27
C LYS A 69 -3.78 -1.17 -10.92
N ALA A 70 -2.98 -0.47 -10.13
CA ALA A 70 -1.66 -0.97 -9.77
C ALA A 70 -1.74 -2.11 -8.75
N THR A 71 -2.90 -2.34 -8.16
CA THR A 71 -3.05 -3.43 -7.18
C THR A 71 -3.58 -4.71 -7.81
N ILE A 72 -3.91 -4.70 -9.08
CA ILE A 72 -4.47 -5.87 -9.74
C ILE A 72 -3.40 -6.81 -10.29
#